data_246dbda82c9616d0b4d451dde0aed429
#
_entry.id   246dbda82c9616d0b4d451dde0aed429
#
_cell.length_a   1.000
_cell.length_b   1.000
_cell.length_c   1.000
_cell.angle_alpha   90.00
_cell.angle_beta   90.00
_cell.angle_gamma   90.00
#
_symmetry.space_group_name_H-M   'P 1'
#
loop_
_entity.id
_entity.type
_entity.pdbx_description
1 polymer ?
#
loop_
_entity_poly.entity_id
_entity_poly.type
_entity_poly.pdbx_seq_one_letter_code
_entity_poly.pdbx_strand_id
1 'polypeptide(L)'
;MKFEKANVLITGGASGIGKIMGRMALEKGAACLIIWDINPQNITSAVNELSHYGKVKGYIVDVSDNKLITERYNKVVNECGAVDILINCAGIITSNKTF
;
A
#
# COMPACT_ATOMS: atom_id res chain seq x y z
N MET A 1 -6.88 -12.87 -9.15
CA MET A 1 -5.72 -12.00 -8.92
C MET A 1 -4.61 -12.82 -8.29
N LYS A 2 -3.44 -12.84 -8.91
CA LYS A 2 -2.30 -13.60 -8.39
C LYS A 2 -1.33 -12.70 -7.68
N PHE A 3 -1.17 -12.93 -6.40
CA PHE A 3 -0.22 -12.15 -5.60
C PHE A 3 1.20 -12.72 -5.62
N GLU A 4 1.36 -13.99 -5.97
CA GLU A 4 2.66 -14.64 -5.94
C GLU A 4 3.69 -13.88 -6.76
N LYS A 5 4.78 -13.50 -6.13
CA LYS A 5 5.89 -12.73 -6.73
C LYS A 5 5.51 -11.34 -7.24
N ALA A 6 4.31 -10.86 -6.91
CA ALA A 6 3.87 -9.55 -7.36
C ALA A 6 4.35 -8.45 -6.41
N ASN A 7 4.59 -7.26 -6.98
CA ASN A 7 4.75 -6.04 -6.20
C ASN A 7 3.37 -5.41 -6.08
N VAL A 8 2.86 -5.33 -4.86
CA VAL A 8 1.49 -4.90 -4.59
C VAL A 8 1.52 -3.56 -3.88
N LEU A 9 0.86 -2.56 -4.46
CA LEU A 9 0.72 -1.25 -3.84
C LEU A 9 -0.73 -1.06 -3.38
N ILE A 10 -0.89 -0.72 -2.11
CA ILE A 10 -2.22 -0.48 -1.52
C ILE A 10 -2.29 0.94 -0.98
N THR A 11 -3.18 1.75 -1.54
CA THR A 11 -3.49 3.06 -0.99
C THR A 11 -4.45 2.88 0.18
N GLY A 12 -4.21 3.60 1.27
CA GLY A 12 -4.95 3.37 2.50
C GLY A 12 -4.58 2.04 3.15
N GLY A 13 -3.35 1.58 2.94
CA GLY A 13 -2.92 0.24 3.37
C GLY A 13 -2.46 0.13 4.81
N ALA A 14 -2.43 1.24 5.55
CA ALA A 14 -1.90 1.24 6.91
C ALA A 14 -2.93 0.88 7.98
N SER A 15 -4.19 0.75 7.61
CA SER A 15 -5.25 0.42 8.58
C SER A 15 -6.45 -0.19 7.88
N GLY A 16 -7.36 -0.76 8.67
CA GLY A 16 -8.65 -1.28 8.20
C GLY A 16 -8.51 -2.32 7.10
N ILE A 17 -9.37 -2.23 6.11
CA ILE A 17 -9.46 -3.19 5.01
C ILE A 17 -8.15 -3.26 4.23
N GLY A 18 -7.52 -2.10 3.98
CA GLY A 18 -6.25 -2.06 3.25
C GLY A 18 -5.15 -2.86 3.92
N LYS A 19 -5.06 -2.76 5.23
CA LYS A 19 -4.07 -3.53 6.00
C LYS A 19 -4.34 -5.03 5.95
N ILE A 20 -5.61 -5.42 6.05
CA ILE A 20 -6.01 -6.82 5.95
C ILE A 20 -5.65 -7.37 4.57
N MET A 21 -5.92 -6.62 3.51
CA MET A 21 -5.58 -7.04 2.16
C MET A 21 -4.07 -7.15 1.96
N GLY A 22 -3.31 -6.25 2.58
CA GLY A 22 -1.85 -6.31 2.54
C GLY A 22 -1.30 -7.60 3.16
N ARG A 23 -1.83 -7.98 4.31
CA ARG A 23 -1.46 -9.23 4.95
C ARG A 23 -1.79 -10.42 4.05
N MET A 24 -2.99 -10.44 3.47
CA MET A 24 -3.39 -11.51 2.56
C MET A 24 -2.46 -11.62 1.36
N ALA A 25 -2.07 -10.48 0.78
CA ALA A 25 -1.15 -10.48 -0.35
C ALA A 25 0.19 -11.10 0.03
N LEU A 26 0.74 -10.74 1.18
CA LEU A 26 2.01 -11.30 1.64
C LEU A 26 1.89 -12.79 1.94
N GLU A 27 0.80 -13.21 2.55
CA GLU A 27 0.56 -14.63 2.83
C GLU A 27 0.45 -15.46 1.56
N LYS A 28 0.04 -14.82 0.46
CA LYS A 28 -0.05 -15.47 -0.84
C LYS A 28 1.22 -15.32 -1.68
N GLY A 29 2.29 -14.82 -1.09
CA GLY A 29 3.59 -14.82 -1.73
C GLY A 29 3.98 -13.56 -2.50
N ALA A 30 3.34 -12.43 -2.22
CA ALA A 30 3.74 -11.16 -2.84
C ALA A 30 5.23 -10.89 -2.59
N ALA A 31 5.91 -10.41 -3.61
CA ALA A 31 7.34 -10.11 -3.51
C ALA A 31 7.59 -8.90 -2.64
N CYS A 32 6.72 -7.90 -2.70
CA CYS A 32 6.82 -6.69 -1.89
C CYS A 32 5.43 -6.08 -1.74
N LEU A 33 5.12 -5.66 -0.52
CA LEU A 33 3.92 -4.89 -0.23
C LEU A 33 4.32 -3.43 -0.05
N ILE A 34 3.73 -2.55 -0.82
CA ILE A 34 3.94 -1.11 -0.71
C ILE A 34 2.68 -0.49 -0.13
N ILE A 35 2.82 0.21 0.97
CA ILE A 35 1.71 0.87 1.65
C ILE A 35 1.80 2.38 1.45
N TRP A 36 0.76 2.97 0.90
CA TRP A 36 0.59 4.42 0.85
C TRP A 36 -0.52 4.82 1.81
N ASP A 37 -0.23 5.76 2.68
CA ASP A 37 -1.22 6.28 3.63
C ASP A 37 -0.80 7.70 4.03
N ILE A 38 -1.71 8.45 4.60
CA ILE A 38 -1.39 9.81 5.03
C ILE A 38 -0.97 9.88 6.50
N ASN A 39 -1.22 8.84 7.26
CA ASN A 39 -0.91 8.81 8.69
C ASN A 39 0.41 8.10 8.96
N PRO A 40 1.47 8.83 9.32
CA PRO A 40 2.79 8.21 9.51
C PRO A 40 2.83 7.21 10.65
N GLN A 41 2.04 7.40 11.70
CA GLN A 41 2.02 6.47 12.82
C GLN A 41 1.39 5.15 12.43
N ASN A 42 0.30 5.19 11.66
CA ASN A 42 -0.33 3.99 11.15
C ASN A 42 0.58 3.24 10.20
N ILE A 43 1.33 3.97 9.35
CA ILE A 43 2.29 3.37 8.44
C ILE A 43 3.36 2.62 9.24
N THR A 44 3.95 3.25 10.24
CA THR A 44 4.98 2.63 11.05
C THR A 44 4.47 1.35 11.72
N SER A 45 3.28 1.41 12.32
CA SER A 45 2.67 0.24 12.96
C SER A 45 2.40 -0.87 11.96
N ALA A 46 1.85 -0.53 10.80
CA ALA A 46 1.53 -1.53 9.78
C ALA A 46 2.78 -2.18 9.20
N VAL A 47 3.82 -1.39 8.93
CA VAL A 47 5.08 -1.93 8.41
C VAL A 47 5.69 -2.89 9.43
N ASN A 48 5.72 -2.51 10.70
CA ASN A 48 6.27 -3.37 11.75
C ASN A 48 5.49 -4.68 11.86
N GLU A 49 4.18 -4.59 11.87
CA GLU A 49 3.33 -5.77 12.01
C GLU A 49 3.41 -6.68 10.78
N LEU A 50 3.29 -6.11 9.59
CA LEU A 50 3.23 -6.89 8.36
C LEU A 50 4.59 -7.41 7.90
N SER A 51 5.68 -6.85 8.41
CA SER A 51 7.03 -7.33 8.10
C SER A 51 7.26 -8.76 8.56
N HIS A 52 6.44 -9.27 9.47
CA HIS A 52 6.47 -10.67 9.86
C HIS A 52 6.07 -11.62 8.73
N TYR A 53 5.38 -11.11 7.73
CA TYR A 53 4.84 -11.92 6.62
C TYR A 53 5.61 -11.75 5.33
N GLY A 54 6.49 -10.76 5.23
CA GLY A 54 7.29 -10.53 4.02
C GLY A 54 7.84 -9.12 3.94
N LYS A 55 8.28 -8.74 2.75
CA LYS A 55 8.89 -7.42 2.53
C LYS A 55 7.81 -6.35 2.43
N VAL A 56 7.92 -5.32 3.27
CA VAL A 56 6.94 -4.22 3.32
C VAL A 56 7.67 -2.89 3.28
N LYS A 57 7.16 -1.96 2.49
CA LYS A 57 7.64 -0.57 2.43
C LYS A 57 6.45 0.37 2.63
N GLY A 58 6.62 1.39 3.44
CA GLY A 58 5.58 2.37 3.69
C GLY A 58 6.00 3.77 3.27
N TYR A 59 5.08 4.53 2.71
CA TYR A 59 5.33 5.90 2.27
C TYR A 59 4.16 6.79 2.67
N ILE A 60 4.47 8.00 3.09
CA ILE A 60 3.43 9.00 3.37
C ILE A 60 3.00 9.60 2.03
N VAL A 61 1.77 9.35 1.63
CA VAL A 61 1.23 9.86 0.37
C VAL A 61 -0.20 10.32 0.57
N ASP A 62 -0.45 11.57 0.21
CA ASP A 62 -1.80 12.08 0.08
C ASP A 62 -2.24 11.88 -1.36
N VAL A 63 -3.17 10.95 -1.60
CA VAL A 63 -3.59 10.59 -2.95
C VAL A 63 -4.38 11.69 -3.65
N SER A 64 -4.72 12.77 -2.96
CA SER A 64 -5.32 13.93 -3.60
C SER A 64 -4.28 14.85 -4.24
N ASP A 65 -3.00 14.64 -3.97
CA ASP A 65 -1.91 15.43 -4.51
C ASP A 65 -1.24 14.72 -5.69
N ASN A 66 -1.59 15.13 -6.90
CA ASN A 66 -1.09 14.48 -8.12
C ASN A 66 0.42 14.53 -8.28
N LYS A 67 1.06 15.62 -7.86
CA LYS A 67 2.51 15.73 -7.94
C LYS A 67 3.18 14.76 -6.99
N LEU A 68 2.65 14.65 -5.80
CA LEU A 68 3.19 13.75 -4.78
C LEU A 68 3.05 12.29 -5.23
N ILE A 69 1.91 11.96 -5.83
CA ILE A 69 1.69 10.59 -6.36
C ILE A 69 2.78 10.24 -7.36
N THR A 70 3.07 11.12 -8.32
CA THR A 70 4.09 10.87 -9.33
C THR A 70 5.46 10.66 -8.71
N GLU A 71 5.85 11.54 -7.79
CA GLU A 71 7.14 11.44 -7.11
C GLU A 71 7.27 10.14 -6.32
N ARG A 72 6.25 9.80 -5.56
CA ARG A 72 6.27 8.60 -4.72
C ARG A 72 6.23 7.34 -5.56
N TYR A 73 5.49 7.35 -6.66
CA TYR A 73 5.47 6.20 -7.56
C TYR A 73 6.85 5.94 -8.15
N ASN A 74 7.53 6.98 -8.61
CA ASN A 74 8.89 6.85 -9.13
C ASN A 74 9.84 6.30 -8.07
N LYS A 75 9.68 6.75 -6.83
CA LYS A 75 10.49 6.24 -5.72
C LYS A 75 10.21 4.76 -5.47
N VAL A 76 8.95 4.35 -5.50
CA VAL A 76 8.57 2.94 -5.36
C VAL A 76 9.22 2.09 -6.45
N VAL A 77 9.13 2.53 -7.70
CA VAL A 77 9.73 1.78 -8.81
C VAL A 77 11.24 1.64 -8.64
N ASN A 78 11.91 2.69 -8.19
CA ASN A 78 13.34 2.65 -7.97
C ASN A 78 13.72 1.73 -6.81
N GLU A 79 12.93 1.67 -5.77
CA GLU A 79 13.25 0.89 -4.56
C GLU A 79 12.73 -0.53 -4.59
N CYS A 80 11.59 -0.76 -5.21
CA CYS A 80 10.89 -2.03 -5.17
C CYS A 80 10.69 -2.68 -6.53
N GLY A 81 10.83 -1.93 -7.61
CA GLY A 81 10.51 -2.40 -8.95
C GLY A 81 9.11 -2.00 -9.38
N ALA A 82 8.72 -2.43 -10.57
CA ALA A 82 7.43 -2.08 -11.14
C ALA A 82 6.27 -2.62 -10.30
N VAL A 83 5.22 -1.82 -10.15
CA VAL A 83 4.01 -2.23 -9.45
C VAL A 83 3.18 -3.12 -10.36
N ASP A 84 2.88 -4.33 -9.89
CA ASP A 84 2.08 -5.30 -10.66
C ASP A 84 0.59 -5.20 -10.32
N ILE A 85 0.27 -4.91 -9.07
CA ILE A 85 -1.11 -4.86 -8.59
C ILE A 85 -1.29 -3.58 -7.78
N LEU A 86 -2.33 -2.83 -8.12
CA LEU A 86 -2.72 -1.65 -7.37
C LEU A 86 -4.10 -1.87 -6.74
N ILE A 87 -4.19 -1.72 -5.43
CA ILE A 87 -5.44 -1.80 -4.69
C ILE A 87 -5.70 -0.44 -4.06
N ASN A 88 -6.80 0.20 -4.47
CA ASN A 88 -7.13 1.53 -3.99
C ASN A 88 -8.17 1.47 -2.88
N CYS A 89 -7.73 1.56 -1.64
CA CYS A 89 -8.59 1.60 -0.46
C CYS A 89 -8.75 2.99 0.13
N ALA A 90 -7.88 3.93 -0.24
CA ALA A 90 -7.88 5.25 0.36
C ALA A 90 -9.17 6.03 0.15
N GLY A 91 -9.89 5.77 -0.95
CA GLY A 91 -11.10 6.49 -1.28
C GLY A 91 -12.38 5.88 -0.73
N ILE A 92 -12.32 4.73 -0.09
CA ILE A 92 -13.53 4.00 0.32
C ILE A 92 -14.37 4.80 1.29
N ILE A 93 -13.75 5.37 2.31
CA ILE A 93 -14.48 6.15 3.33
C ILE A 93 -15.10 7.39 2.72
N THR A 94 -14.36 8.06 1.85
CA THR A 94 -14.84 9.27 1.18
C THR A 94 -16.03 8.95 0.27
N SER A 95 -15.98 7.83 -0.42
CA SER A 95 -17.06 7.39 -1.29
C SER A 95 -18.38 7.25 -0.53
N ASN A 96 -18.33 6.76 0.68
CA ASN A 96 -19.54 6.58 1.50
C ASN A 96 -20.28 7.88 1.76
N LYS A 97 -19.59 8.99 1.70
CA LYS A 97 -20.20 10.29 1.93
C LYS A 97 -20.82 10.90 0.69
N THR A 98 -20.32 10.50 -0.45
CA THR A 98 -20.78 11.08 -1.71
C THR A 98 -21.92 10.29 -2.34
N PHE A 99 -22.10 9.11 -1.90
CA PHE A 99 -23.14 8.21 -2.37
C PHE A 99 -24.34 8.23 -1.47
#